data_d75c5f5213cf6fe355b1dc0bf094eb81
#
_entry.id   d75c5f5213cf6fe355b1dc0bf094eb81
#
_cell.length_a   1.000
_cell.length_b   1.000
_cell.length_c   1.000
_cell.angle_alpha   90.00
_cell.angle_beta   90.00
_cell.angle_gamma   90.00
#
_symmetry.space_group_name_H-M   'P 1'
#
loop_
_entity.id
_entity.type
_entity.pdbx_description
1 polymer ?
#
loop_
_entity_poly.entity_id
_entity_poly.type
_entity_poly.pdbx_seq_one_letter_code
_entity_poly.pdbx_strand_id
1 'polypeptide(L)'
;AENLYTQLYTKGYERYIQQILDTADSTYSRDGLFYSLYDLNGDGVMELLPGGKGSSVVEILSMRDGESYQYADFRKFIFLSDLYFTVCENHVLELEKTKDNIAEIRYYFRAEADGLTYLEGLEKVEDSWYSLPVSPVEDPKTEVQTAITEQQAQAIIASYVPLETQPE
;
A
#
# COMPACT_ATOMS: atom_id res chain seq x y z
N ALA A 1 4.95 -24.86 -18.24
CA ALA A 1 6.28 -24.57 -17.77
C ALA A 1 6.24 -23.24 -17.01
N GLU A 2 6.36 -23.30 -15.71
CA GLU A 2 6.58 -22.10 -14.93
C GLU A 2 7.81 -21.40 -15.47
N ASN A 3 7.63 -20.17 -15.85
CA ASN A 3 8.68 -19.37 -16.45
C ASN A 3 9.84 -19.26 -15.44
N LEU A 4 11.06 -19.46 -15.88
CA LEU A 4 12.29 -19.26 -15.11
C LEU A 4 12.28 -17.92 -14.33
N TYR A 5 11.63 -16.94 -14.90
CA TYR A 5 11.38 -15.62 -14.34
C TYR A 5 10.57 -15.70 -13.04
N THR A 6 9.46 -16.44 -13.03
CA THR A 6 8.62 -16.64 -11.82
C THR A 6 9.40 -17.35 -10.72
N GLN A 7 10.25 -18.32 -11.06
CA GLN A 7 11.10 -19.02 -10.09
C GLN A 7 12.17 -18.10 -9.48
N LEU A 8 12.75 -17.20 -10.26
CA LEU A 8 13.74 -16.23 -9.76
C LEU A 8 13.10 -15.22 -8.82
N TYR A 9 11.90 -14.75 -9.14
CA TYR A 9 11.14 -13.88 -8.25
C TYR A 9 10.80 -14.57 -6.94
N THR A 10 10.27 -15.77 -7.00
CA THR A 10 9.92 -16.56 -5.81
C THR A 10 11.13 -16.75 -4.89
N LYS A 11 12.30 -17.09 -5.44
CA LYS A 11 13.53 -17.26 -4.65
C LYS A 11 14.02 -15.98 -3.97
N GLY A 12 13.92 -14.84 -4.63
CA GLY A 12 14.33 -13.56 -4.05
C GLY A 12 13.44 -13.14 -2.89
N TYR A 13 12.15 -13.34 -3.04
CA TYR A 13 11.16 -13.01 -2.01
C TYR A 13 11.09 -14.05 -0.89
N GLU A 14 11.38 -15.33 -1.16
CA GLU A 14 11.46 -16.37 -0.12
C GLU A 14 12.46 -16.03 0.98
N ARG A 15 13.61 -15.48 0.63
CA ARG A 15 14.61 -15.04 1.63
C ARG A 15 14.02 -13.96 2.55
N TYR A 16 13.31 -13.03 1.97
CA TYR A 16 12.69 -11.94 2.74
C TYR A 16 11.57 -12.47 3.63
N ILE A 17 10.69 -13.30 3.10
CA ILE A 17 9.61 -13.95 3.86
C ILE A 17 10.22 -14.73 5.02
N GLN A 18 11.31 -15.47 4.79
CA GLN A 18 12.03 -16.22 5.82
C GLN A 18 12.62 -15.30 6.89
N GLN A 19 13.19 -14.16 6.51
CA GLN A 19 13.70 -13.16 7.46
C GLN A 19 12.57 -12.60 8.35
N ILE A 20 11.40 -12.30 7.79
CA ILE A 20 10.25 -11.88 8.56
C ILE A 20 9.84 -12.97 9.55
N LEU A 21 9.78 -14.22 9.11
CA LEU A 21 9.41 -15.35 9.97
C LEU A 21 10.43 -15.59 11.10
N ASP A 22 11.71 -15.40 10.81
CA ASP A 22 12.81 -15.59 11.78
C ASP A 22 12.87 -14.45 12.82
N THR A 23 12.45 -13.25 12.43
CA THR A 23 12.46 -12.07 13.31
C THR A 23 11.13 -11.83 14.00
N ALA A 24 10.06 -12.45 13.51
CA ALA A 24 8.75 -12.37 14.15
C ALA A 24 8.79 -13.11 15.49
N ASP A 25 8.43 -12.37 16.53
CA ASP A 25 8.12 -12.98 17.82
C ASP A 25 7.07 -14.09 17.59
N SER A 26 7.10 -15.14 18.40
CA SER A 26 6.32 -16.38 18.28
C SER A 26 4.80 -16.26 18.07
N THR A 27 4.30 -15.03 17.91
CA THR A 27 2.90 -14.70 17.61
C THR A 27 2.51 -14.82 16.14
N TYR A 28 3.48 -14.90 15.22
CA TYR A 28 3.18 -15.05 13.79
C TYR A 28 3.45 -16.50 13.35
N SER A 29 2.39 -17.25 13.11
CA SER A 29 2.53 -18.57 12.48
C SER A 29 2.75 -18.41 10.97
N ARG A 30 3.47 -19.36 10.37
CA ARG A 30 3.60 -19.46 8.90
C ARG A 30 2.24 -19.42 8.18
N ASP A 31 1.22 -19.96 8.81
CA ASP A 31 -0.13 -20.05 8.28
C ASP A 31 -0.88 -18.71 8.27
N GLY A 32 -0.34 -17.68 8.92
CA GLY A 32 -0.91 -16.34 8.97
C GLY A 32 -0.20 -15.32 8.06
N LEU A 33 0.90 -15.71 7.40
CA LEU A 33 1.61 -14.83 6.49
C LEU A 33 1.06 -14.97 5.07
N PHE A 34 0.37 -13.93 4.62
CA PHE A 34 -0.15 -13.84 3.26
C PHE A 34 0.64 -12.80 2.47
N TYR A 35 0.74 -13.02 1.18
CA TYR A 35 1.34 -12.06 0.24
C TYR A 35 0.65 -12.19 -1.11
N SER A 36 0.71 -11.13 -1.89
CA SER A 36 0.31 -11.13 -3.28
C SER A 36 1.41 -10.54 -4.16
N LEU A 37 1.47 -10.98 -5.40
CA LEU A 37 2.37 -10.46 -6.43
C LEU A 37 1.54 -9.71 -7.47
N TYR A 38 1.94 -8.48 -7.76
CA TYR A 38 1.26 -7.66 -8.75
C TYR A 38 2.24 -6.64 -9.36
N ASP A 39 2.15 -6.45 -10.67
CA ASP A 39 2.93 -5.42 -11.38
C ASP A 39 2.23 -4.07 -11.23
N LEU A 40 2.62 -3.31 -10.20
CA LEU A 40 1.97 -2.05 -9.84
C LEU A 40 2.25 -0.93 -10.83
N ASN A 41 3.47 -0.89 -11.36
CA ASN A 41 3.94 0.21 -12.22
C ASN A 41 3.92 -0.13 -13.71
N GLY A 42 3.57 -1.37 -14.08
CA GLY A 42 3.47 -1.80 -15.47
C GLY A 42 4.82 -2.04 -16.15
N ASP A 43 5.90 -2.23 -15.42
CA ASP A 43 7.24 -2.46 -15.97
C ASP A 43 7.56 -3.93 -16.25
N GLY A 44 6.63 -4.83 -15.94
CA GLY A 44 6.78 -6.27 -16.10
C GLY A 44 7.43 -6.97 -14.92
N VAL A 45 7.81 -6.22 -13.89
CA VAL A 45 8.34 -6.74 -12.62
C VAL A 45 7.21 -6.80 -11.60
N MET A 46 7.04 -7.95 -10.95
CA MET A 46 6.00 -8.10 -9.93
C MET A 46 6.49 -7.56 -8.59
N GLU A 47 5.76 -6.63 -8.02
CA GLU A 47 5.94 -6.21 -6.65
C GLU A 47 5.33 -7.22 -5.69
N LEU A 48 5.98 -7.41 -4.54
CA LEU A 48 5.48 -8.21 -3.43
C LEU A 48 4.76 -7.30 -2.43
N LEU A 49 3.47 -7.56 -2.23
CA LEU A 49 2.64 -6.90 -1.24
C LEU A 49 2.41 -7.87 -0.07
N PRO A 50 3.17 -7.73 1.03
CA PRO A 50 2.94 -8.55 2.21
C PRO A 50 1.62 -8.16 2.86
N GLY A 51 0.89 -9.16 3.32
CA GLY A 51 -0.42 -8.98 3.90
C GLY A 51 -1.49 -9.74 3.10
N GLY A 52 -2.66 -9.82 3.64
CA GLY A 52 -3.81 -10.45 3.02
C GLY A 52 -5.10 -9.79 3.48
N LYS A 53 -6.21 -10.35 3.11
CA LYS A 53 -7.52 -9.86 3.55
C LYS A 53 -7.57 -9.77 5.07
N GLY A 54 -7.67 -8.56 5.60
CA GLY A 54 -7.66 -8.30 7.04
C GLY A 54 -6.28 -8.09 7.65
N SER A 55 -5.22 -8.10 6.85
CA SER A 55 -3.85 -7.83 7.32
C SER A 55 -3.38 -6.46 6.84
N SER A 56 -2.57 -5.80 7.66
CA SER A 56 -1.99 -4.49 7.31
C SER A 56 -0.86 -4.63 6.30
N VAL A 57 -0.84 -3.76 5.32
CA VAL A 57 0.30 -3.59 4.42
C VAL A 57 1.35 -2.74 5.12
N VAL A 58 2.52 -3.32 5.39
CA VAL A 58 3.62 -2.66 6.11
C VAL A 58 4.63 -2.06 5.13
N GLU A 59 4.95 -2.79 4.09
CA GLU A 59 5.88 -2.38 3.05
C GLU A 59 5.58 -3.11 1.75
N ILE A 60 6.09 -2.57 0.66
CA ILE A 60 6.05 -3.19 -0.66
C ILE A 60 7.49 -3.41 -1.11
N LEU A 61 7.78 -4.59 -1.64
CA LEU A 61 9.08 -4.93 -2.18
C LEU A 61 9.00 -5.05 -3.70
N SER A 62 10.09 -4.74 -4.36
CA SER A 62 10.29 -5.01 -5.78
C SER A 62 11.63 -5.69 -6.01
N MET A 63 11.91 -6.04 -7.26
CA MET A 63 13.13 -6.73 -7.66
C MET A 63 13.92 -5.87 -8.65
N ARG A 64 15.24 -5.83 -8.46
CA ARG A 64 16.18 -5.23 -9.40
C ARG A 64 17.44 -6.06 -9.45
N ASP A 65 17.87 -6.42 -10.65
CA ASP A 65 19.09 -7.22 -10.87
C ASP A 65 19.13 -8.53 -10.05
N GLY A 66 17.97 -9.18 -9.87
CA GLY A 66 17.83 -10.43 -9.11
C GLY A 66 17.80 -10.27 -7.59
N GLU A 67 17.81 -9.04 -7.08
CA GLU A 67 17.73 -8.74 -5.65
C GLU A 67 16.46 -7.95 -5.31
N SER A 68 15.87 -8.28 -4.15
CA SER A 68 14.73 -7.53 -3.63
C SER A 68 15.18 -6.21 -3.01
N TYR A 69 14.38 -5.16 -3.20
CA TYR A 69 14.56 -3.88 -2.53
C TYR A 69 13.22 -3.34 -2.03
N GLN A 70 13.29 -2.44 -1.06
CA GLN A 70 12.10 -1.80 -0.51
C GLN A 70 11.56 -0.76 -1.49
N TYR A 71 10.41 -1.06 -2.10
CA TYR A 71 9.72 -0.17 -3.03
C TYR A 71 8.92 0.92 -2.30
N ALA A 72 8.28 0.56 -1.19
CA ALA A 72 7.55 1.48 -0.34
C ALA A 72 7.56 1.01 1.12
N ASP A 73 7.58 1.95 2.05
CA ASP A 73 7.60 1.70 3.50
C ASP A 73 6.48 2.47 4.19
N PHE A 74 5.54 1.73 4.77
CA PHE A 74 4.39 2.29 5.49
C PHE A 74 4.49 2.12 7.00
N ARG A 75 5.62 1.65 7.54
CA ARG A 75 5.77 1.37 8.98
C ARG A 75 5.53 2.59 9.86
N LYS A 76 5.80 3.78 9.35
CA LYS A 76 5.54 5.04 10.06
C LYS A 76 4.06 5.34 10.24
N PHE A 77 3.18 4.70 9.47
CA PHE A 77 1.73 4.93 9.51
C PHE A 77 0.96 3.95 10.39
N ILE A 78 1.60 2.85 10.78
CA ILE A 78 0.92 1.69 11.37
C ILE A 78 0.61 1.87 12.86
N PHE A 79 1.15 2.86 13.50
CA PHE A 79 1.08 2.99 14.97
C PHE A 79 -0.34 3.07 15.56
N LEU A 80 -1.38 3.26 14.75
CA LEU A 80 -2.74 3.47 15.29
C LEU A 80 -3.87 2.76 14.52
N SER A 81 -3.61 2.09 13.40
CA SER A 81 -4.65 1.43 12.61
C SER A 81 -4.09 0.61 11.44
N ASP A 82 -4.88 -0.33 10.99
CA ASP A 82 -4.56 -1.17 9.84
C ASP A 82 -4.69 -0.38 8.53
N LEU A 83 -3.73 -0.62 7.62
CA LEU A 83 -3.74 -0.07 6.28
C LEU A 83 -4.20 -1.15 5.29
N TYR A 84 -5.18 -0.81 4.49
CA TYR A 84 -5.69 -1.65 3.40
C TYR A 84 -5.37 -0.99 2.07
N PHE A 85 -5.06 -1.78 1.07
CA PHE A 85 -4.79 -1.25 -0.27
C PHE A 85 -5.83 -1.69 -1.29
N THR A 86 -6.03 -0.86 -2.29
CA THR A 86 -6.79 -1.15 -3.49
C THR A 86 -6.00 -0.67 -4.70
N VAL A 87 -5.79 -1.53 -5.67
CA VAL A 87 -5.13 -1.14 -6.93
C VAL A 87 -6.18 -0.54 -7.85
N CYS A 88 -5.90 0.67 -8.32
CA CYS A 88 -6.75 1.41 -9.24
C CYS A 88 -6.14 1.46 -10.64
N GLU A 89 -6.94 1.91 -11.62
CA GLU A 89 -6.46 2.16 -12.98
C GLU A 89 -5.32 3.19 -13.00
N ASN A 90 -4.55 3.20 -14.08
CA ASN A 90 -3.41 4.12 -14.30
C ASN A 90 -2.29 4.01 -13.26
N HIS A 91 -2.03 2.82 -12.75
CA HIS A 91 -0.97 2.54 -11.79
C HIS A 91 -1.10 3.32 -10.48
N VAL A 92 -2.32 3.53 -10.04
CA VAL A 92 -2.62 4.18 -8.77
C VAL A 92 -2.89 3.14 -7.69
N LEU A 93 -2.29 3.35 -6.52
CA LEU A 93 -2.55 2.58 -5.31
C LEU A 93 -3.31 3.46 -4.32
N GLU A 94 -4.48 3.00 -3.89
CA GLU A 94 -5.24 3.58 -2.80
C GLU A 94 -4.89 2.87 -1.51
N LEU A 95 -4.52 3.63 -0.48
CA LEU A 95 -4.39 3.15 0.89
C LEU A 95 -5.51 3.71 1.74
N GLU A 96 -6.22 2.83 2.42
CA GLU A 96 -7.31 3.19 3.31
C GLU A 96 -6.93 2.88 4.76
N LYS A 97 -7.22 3.80 5.65
CA LYS A 97 -6.94 3.74 7.07
C LYS A 97 -8.16 4.19 7.85
N THR A 98 -8.54 3.44 8.88
CA THR A 98 -9.58 3.84 9.81
C THR A 98 -8.94 4.18 11.16
N LYS A 99 -9.17 5.38 11.65
CA LYS A 99 -8.66 5.85 12.94
C LYS A 99 -9.77 5.87 13.98
N ASP A 100 -9.68 4.98 14.96
CA ASP A 100 -10.57 4.92 16.14
C ASP A 100 -12.09 4.88 15.82
N ASN A 101 -12.47 4.31 14.67
CA ASN A 101 -13.84 4.30 14.14
C ASN A 101 -14.48 5.71 13.96
N ILE A 102 -13.69 6.77 14.08
CA ILE A 102 -14.15 8.16 14.00
C ILE A 102 -13.70 8.82 12.71
N ALA A 103 -12.51 8.47 12.24
CA ALA A 103 -11.92 9.04 11.03
C ALA A 103 -11.64 7.97 9.99
N GLU A 104 -11.90 8.29 8.74
CA GLU A 104 -11.59 7.50 7.57
C GLU A 104 -10.58 8.29 6.73
N ILE A 105 -9.43 7.68 6.43
CA ILE A 105 -8.35 8.34 5.70
C ILE A 105 -8.05 7.52 4.45
N ARG A 106 -7.90 8.21 3.31
CA ARG A 106 -7.51 7.63 2.03
C ARG A 106 -6.30 8.36 1.50
N TYR A 107 -5.28 7.61 1.06
CA TYR A 107 -4.11 8.13 0.39
C TYR A 107 -4.02 7.54 -1.01
N TYR A 108 -3.69 8.38 -1.99
CA TYR A 108 -3.52 7.97 -3.38
C TYR A 108 -2.07 8.17 -3.80
N PHE A 109 -1.46 7.10 -4.30
CA PHE A 109 -0.09 7.09 -4.78
C PHE A 109 -0.06 6.59 -6.23
N ARG A 110 0.83 7.15 -7.03
CA ARG A 110 1.17 6.60 -8.34
C ARG A 110 2.37 5.67 -8.19
N ALA A 111 2.26 4.46 -8.72
CA ALA A 111 3.36 3.53 -8.80
C ALA A 111 4.28 3.90 -9.97
N GLU A 112 5.52 4.23 -9.64
CA GLU A 112 6.57 4.57 -10.59
C GLU A 112 7.72 3.57 -10.52
N ALA A 113 8.73 3.68 -11.39
CA ALA A 113 9.80 2.70 -11.51
C ALA A 113 10.55 2.42 -10.19
N ASP A 114 10.77 3.45 -9.39
CA ASP A 114 11.60 3.37 -8.18
C ASP A 114 10.82 3.42 -6.87
N GLY A 115 9.51 3.59 -6.92
CA GLY A 115 8.68 3.71 -5.73
C GLY A 115 7.34 4.39 -5.98
N LEU A 116 6.66 4.73 -4.90
CA LEU A 116 5.38 5.42 -4.94
C LEU A 116 5.56 6.94 -4.86
N THR A 117 4.81 7.65 -5.70
CA THR A 117 4.70 9.11 -5.65
C THR A 117 3.35 9.48 -5.07
N TYR A 118 3.35 10.27 -4.01
CA TYR A 118 2.11 10.78 -3.40
C TYR A 118 1.36 11.72 -4.34
N LEU A 119 0.08 11.48 -4.53
CA LEU A 119 -0.78 12.32 -5.35
C LEU A 119 -1.64 13.25 -4.48
N GLU A 120 -2.43 12.68 -3.62
CA GLU A 120 -3.34 13.38 -2.73
C GLU A 120 -3.90 12.44 -1.68
N GLY A 121 -4.54 13.00 -0.66
CA GLY A 121 -5.26 12.26 0.35
C GLY A 121 -6.55 12.94 0.75
N LEU A 122 -7.41 12.18 1.39
CA LEU A 122 -8.68 12.62 1.94
C LEU A 122 -8.82 12.12 3.36
N GLU A 123 -9.40 12.94 4.22
CA GLU A 123 -9.80 12.55 5.56
C GLU A 123 -11.26 12.95 5.81
N LYS A 124 -12.05 12.00 6.28
CA LYS A 124 -13.40 12.25 6.79
C LYS A 124 -13.39 12.10 8.29
N VAL A 125 -13.75 13.15 9.00
CA VAL A 125 -13.94 13.14 10.45
C VAL A 125 -15.39 13.50 10.73
N GLU A 126 -16.15 12.55 11.27
CA GLU A 126 -17.61 12.67 11.40
C GLU A 126 -18.26 12.98 10.04
N ASP A 127 -18.87 14.15 9.89
CA ASP A 127 -19.51 14.59 8.64
C ASP A 127 -18.66 15.59 7.84
N SER A 128 -17.43 15.86 8.28
CA SER A 128 -16.56 16.86 7.67
C SER A 128 -15.47 16.20 6.82
N TRP A 129 -15.22 16.75 5.64
CA TRP A 129 -14.20 16.29 4.72
C TRP A 129 -13.03 17.27 4.62
N TYR A 130 -11.83 16.71 4.51
CA TYR A 130 -10.58 17.44 4.37
C TYR A 130 -9.73 16.86 3.25
N SER A 131 -9.06 17.72 2.48
CA SER A 131 -7.98 17.28 1.60
C SER A 131 -6.64 17.29 2.33
N LEU A 132 -5.79 16.34 2.01
CA LEU A 132 -4.45 16.18 2.58
C LEU A 132 -3.42 16.40 1.47
N PRO A 133 -2.97 17.65 1.23
CA PRO A 133 -2.11 17.96 0.09
C PRO A 133 -0.65 17.54 0.29
N VAL A 134 -0.24 17.27 1.54
CA VAL A 134 1.14 16.90 1.86
C VAL A 134 1.21 15.43 2.23
N SER A 135 2.21 14.73 1.67
CA SER A 135 2.46 13.34 2.00
C SER A 135 2.71 13.17 3.49
N PRO A 136 1.95 12.30 4.17
CA PRO A 136 2.18 12.01 5.58
C PRO A 136 3.50 11.28 5.82
N VAL A 137 4.16 10.77 4.76
CA VAL A 137 5.49 10.13 4.84
C VAL A 137 6.60 11.16 5.07
N GLU A 138 6.46 12.34 4.46
CA GLU A 138 7.52 13.36 4.48
C GLU A 138 7.54 14.12 5.78
N ASP A 139 6.39 14.42 6.37
CA ASP A 139 6.33 15.05 7.70
C ASP A 139 5.05 14.65 8.46
N PRO A 140 5.12 13.63 9.32
CA PRO A 140 3.96 13.20 10.12
C PRO A 140 3.53 14.24 11.18
N LYS A 141 4.31 15.32 11.39
CA LYS A 141 3.99 16.35 12.38
C LYS A 141 3.26 17.55 11.81
N THR A 142 3.30 17.76 10.49
CA THR A 142 2.56 18.82 9.81
C THR A 142 1.44 18.20 8.97
N GLU A 143 0.36 17.78 9.63
CA GLU A 143 -0.89 17.50 8.92
C GLU A 143 -1.46 18.82 8.41
N VAL A 144 -1.17 19.13 7.15
CA VAL A 144 -1.84 20.22 6.45
C VAL A 144 -3.18 19.70 5.94
N GLN A 145 -4.26 20.14 6.56
CA GLN A 145 -5.62 19.81 6.16
C GLN A 145 -6.29 21.03 5.55
N THR A 146 -7.01 20.83 4.46
CA THR A 146 -7.85 21.86 3.84
C THR A 146 -9.27 21.35 3.81
N ALA A 147 -10.20 22.09 4.40
CA ALA A 147 -11.62 21.73 4.38
C ALA A 147 -12.16 21.76 2.94
N ILE A 148 -12.87 20.71 2.57
CA ILE A 148 -13.53 20.55 1.28
C ILE A 148 -14.99 20.11 1.48
N THR A 149 -15.80 20.24 0.44
CA THR A 149 -17.18 19.75 0.47
C THR A 149 -17.22 18.24 0.25
N GLU A 150 -18.29 17.59 0.70
CA GLU A 150 -18.55 16.18 0.40
C GLU A 150 -18.57 15.93 -1.11
N GLN A 151 -19.17 16.82 -1.89
CA GLN A 151 -19.21 16.70 -3.34
C GLN A 151 -17.81 16.70 -3.95
N GLN A 152 -16.92 17.57 -3.48
CA GLN A 152 -15.51 17.60 -3.91
C GLN A 152 -14.80 16.31 -3.53
N ALA A 153 -14.98 15.81 -2.31
CA ALA A 153 -14.39 14.56 -1.85
C ALA A 153 -14.86 13.37 -2.69
N GLN A 154 -16.16 13.25 -2.94
CA GLN A 154 -16.72 12.17 -3.76
C GLN A 154 -16.24 12.24 -5.21
N ALA A 155 -16.04 13.42 -5.77
CA ALA A 155 -15.47 13.60 -7.11
C ALA A 155 -14.02 13.10 -7.17
N ILE A 156 -13.23 13.36 -6.15
CA ILE A 156 -11.85 12.85 -6.04
C ILE A 156 -11.86 11.31 -5.96
N ILE A 157 -12.65 10.73 -5.07
CA ILE A 157 -12.77 9.27 -4.93
C ILE A 157 -13.19 8.63 -6.27
N ALA A 158 -14.18 9.20 -6.94
CA ALA A 158 -14.67 8.69 -8.22
C ALA A 158 -13.66 8.80 -9.36
N SER A 159 -12.67 9.69 -9.26
CA SER A 159 -11.59 9.82 -10.26
C SER A 159 -10.59 8.67 -10.22
N TYR A 160 -10.53 7.93 -9.11
CA TYR A 160 -9.68 6.75 -8.94
C TYR A 160 -10.52 5.49 -9.06
N VAL A 161 -10.47 4.85 -10.22
CA VAL A 161 -11.31 3.69 -10.52
C VAL A 161 -10.59 2.41 -10.09
N PRO A 162 -11.13 1.65 -9.12
CA PRO A 162 -10.56 0.36 -8.74
C PRO A 162 -10.54 -0.62 -9.92
N LEU A 163 -9.49 -1.42 -10.02
CA LEU A 163 -9.46 -2.52 -10.98
C LEU A 163 -10.49 -3.59 -10.57
N GLU A 164 -11.11 -4.24 -11.56
CA GLU A 164 -12.05 -5.33 -11.30
C GLU A 164 -11.38 -6.52 -10.61
N THR A 165 -10.13 -6.81 -10.98
CA THR A 165 -9.32 -7.86 -10.37
C THR A 165 -8.26 -7.24 -9.48
N GLN A 166 -8.39 -7.45 -8.19
CA GLN A 166 -7.41 -7.03 -7.19
C GLN A 166 -6.38 -8.13 -6.91
N PRO A 167 -5.16 -7.77 -6.47
CA PRO A 167 -4.19 -8.75 -5.99
C PRO A 167 -4.77 -9.60 -4.85
N GLU A 168 -4.65 -10.90 -4.98
CA GLU A 168 -5.08 -11.87 -3.95
C GLU A 168 -3.94 -12.23 -2.99
#